data_d979781323f517750c4882f51b5099af
#
_entry.id   d979781323f517750c4882f51b5099af
#
_cell.length_a   1.000
_cell.length_b   1.000
_cell.length_c   1.000
_cell.angle_alpha   90.00
_cell.angle_beta   90.00
_cell.angle_gamma   90.00
#
_symmetry.space_group_name_H-M   'P 1'
#
loop_
_entity.id
_entity.type
_entity.pdbx_description
1 polymer ?
#
loop_
_entity_poly.entity_id
_entity_poly.type
_entity_poly.pdbx_seq_one_letter_code
_entity_poly.pdbx_strand_id
1 'polypeptide(L)'
;MLLGKFSLAIFLMTAPVWAQYSRADMTKLAADRFDTAVKTLNLRSDQADAIKPLLESKYVGIGQVKDVYVTSAKSDASNKNASKKTAQESLKAIDAKYNAQITAILTPEQAKAWKRMQKKDWKDDLILPKS
;
A
#
# COMPACT_ATOMS: atom_id res chain seq x y z
N MET A 1 -34.27 -3.05 -20.11
CA MET A 1 -33.11 -3.91 -20.32
C MET A 1 -31.86 -3.16 -20.69
N LEU A 2 -31.91 -2.41 -21.77
CA LEU A 2 -30.76 -1.59 -22.18
C LEU A 2 -30.40 -0.57 -21.14
N LEU A 3 -31.38 0.04 -20.51
CA LEU A 3 -31.14 1.04 -19.46
C LEU A 3 -30.35 0.50 -18.29
N GLY A 4 -30.67 -0.73 -17.89
CA GLY A 4 -29.93 -1.37 -16.82
C GLY A 4 -28.46 -1.58 -17.17
N LYS A 5 -28.19 -1.98 -18.41
CA LYS A 5 -26.84 -2.18 -18.87
C LYS A 5 -26.07 -0.87 -18.93
N PHE A 6 -26.71 0.18 -19.39
CA PHE A 6 -26.08 1.49 -19.41
C PHE A 6 -25.74 1.99 -18.03
N SER A 7 -26.64 1.81 -17.09
CA SER A 7 -26.40 2.21 -15.71
C SER A 7 -25.20 1.49 -15.12
N LEU A 8 -25.09 0.20 -15.39
CA LEU A 8 -23.94 -0.59 -14.93
C LEU A 8 -22.66 -0.11 -15.56
N ALA A 9 -22.70 0.20 -16.86
CA ALA A 9 -21.51 0.69 -17.55
C ALA A 9 -21.02 2.01 -16.96
N ILE A 10 -21.94 2.92 -16.67
CA ILE A 10 -21.60 4.20 -16.07
C ILE A 10 -21.00 3.99 -14.69
N PHE A 11 -21.60 3.11 -13.91
CA PHE A 11 -21.11 2.80 -12.58
C PHE A 11 -19.69 2.23 -12.64
N LEU A 12 -19.44 1.34 -13.58
CA LEU A 12 -18.11 0.77 -13.77
C LEU A 12 -17.08 1.81 -14.20
N MET A 13 -17.50 2.81 -14.96
CA MET A 13 -16.60 3.89 -15.36
C MET A 13 -16.18 4.75 -14.19
N THR A 14 -17.05 4.94 -13.21
CA THR A 14 -16.69 5.70 -12.02
C THR A 14 -15.87 4.85 -11.05
N ALA A 15 -16.07 3.55 -11.01
CA ALA A 15 -15.35 2.66 -10.12
C ALA A 15 -13.83 2.74 -10.28
N PRO A 16 -13.24 2.74 -11.49
CA PRO A 16 -11.79 2.86 -11.66
C PRO A 16 -11.21 4.15 -11.11
N VAL A 17 -11.97 5.24 -11.14
CA VAL A 17 -11.54 6.51 -10.57
C VAL A 17 -11.42 6.41 -9.05
N TRP A 18 -12.33 5.68 -8.44
CA TRP A 18 -12.31 5.44 -7.00
C TRP A 18 -11.27 4.40 -6.60
N ALA A 19 -10.97 3.49 -7.52
CA ALA A 19 -10.15 2.31 -7.25
C ALA A 19 -8.67 2.52 -7.54
N GLN A 20 -8.19 3.77 -7.47
CA GLN A 20 -6.78 4.09 -7.66
C GLN A 20 -5.89 3.28 -6.73
N TYR A 21 -6.37 2.99 -5.53
CA TYR A 21 -5.68 2.17 -4.55
C TYR A 21 -6.48 0.93 -4.20
N SER A 22 -7.10 0.32 -5.21
CA SER A 22 -7.93 -0.87 -5.01
C SER A 22 -7.08 -2.00 -4.42
N ARG A 23 -7.77 -2.93 -3.78
CA ARG A 23 -7.12 -4.11 -3.22
C ARG A 23 -6.33 -4.87 -4.30
N ALA A 24 -6.89 -5.00 -5.49
CA ALA A 24 -6.21 -5.69 -6.59
C ALA A 24 -4.92 -4.97 -7.00
N ASP A 25 -4.97 -3.64 -7.12
CA ASP A 25 -3.79 -2.85 -7.48
C ASP A 25 -2.73 -2.90 -6.39
N MET A 26 -3.13 -2.82 -5.13
CA MET A 26 -2.19 -2.86 -4.02
C MET A 26 -1.59 -4.25 -3.84
N THR A 27 -2.36 -5.30 -4.10
CA THR A 27 -1.85 -6.67 -4.09
C THR A 27 -0.81 -6.87 -5.19
N LYS A 28 -1.06 -6.29 -6.36
CA LYS A 28 -0.11 -6.34 -7.48
C LYS A 28 1.18 -5.59 -7.13
N LEU A 29 1.06 -4.42 -6.53
CA LEU A 29 2.22 -3.66 -6.08
C LEU A 29 3.02 -4.45 -5.05
N ALA A 30 2.32 -5.08 -4.10
CA ALA A 30 2.97 -5.92 -3.09
C ALA A 30 3.72 -7.08 -3.76
N ALA A 31 3.16 -7.68 -4.79
CA ALA A 31 3.81 -8.76 -5.52
C ALA A 31 5.09 -8.27 -6.19
N ASP A 32 5.07 -7.08 -6.80
CA ASP A 32 6.26 -6.48 -7.40
C ASP A 32 7.33 -6.20 -6.35
N ARG A 33 6.93 -5.66 -5.20
CA ARG A 33 7.87 -5.41 -4.10
C ARG A 33 8.45 -6.69 -3.56
N PHE A 34 7.61 -7.72 -3.47
CA PHE A 34 8.03 -9.03 -3.02
C PHE A 34 9.08 -9.64 -3.95
N ASP A 35 8.83 -9.61 -5.26
CA ASP A 35 9.79 -10.13 -6.24
C ASP A 35 11.13 -9.43 -6.15
N THR A 36 11.11 -8.12 -5.98
CA THR A 36 12.33 -7.33 -5.81
C THR A 36 13.05 -7.72 -4.52
N ALA A 37 12.30 -7.90 -3.44
CA ALA A 37 12.88 -8.29 -2.15
C ALA A 37 13.53 -9.68 -2.21
N VAL A 38 12.87 -10.63 -2.86
CA VAL A 38 13.41 -11.98 -3.01
C VAL A 38 14.79 -11.93 -3.69
N LYS A 39 14.89 -11.16 -4.75
CA LYS A 39 16.14 -11.04 -5.51
C LYS A 39 17.19 -10.24 -4.77
N THR A 40 16.84 -9.08 -4.27
CA THR A 40 17.80 -8.16 -3.65
C THR A 40 18.34 -8.70 -2.34
N LEU A 41 17.47 -9.33 -1.53
CA LEU A 41 17.85 -9.86 -0.23
C LEU A 41 18.28 -11.31 -0.29
N ASN A 42 18.14 -11.94 -1.44
CA ASN A 42 18.43 -13.36 -1.62
C ASN A 42 17.71 -14.21 -0.55
N LEU A 43 16.37 -14.04 -0.50
CA LEU A 43 15.56 -14.72 0.51
C LEU A 43 15.52 -16.23 0.31
N ARG A 44 15.59 -16.97 1.41
CA ARG A 44 15.32 -18.40 1.40
C ARG A 44 13.83 -18.64 1.19
N SER A 45 13.47 -19.83 0.75
CA SER A 45 12.08 -20.24 0.55
C SER A 45 11.21 -19.97 1.77
N ASP A 46 11.70 -20.35 2.95
CA ASP A 46 10.94 -20.18 4.20
C ASP A 46 10.73 -18.72 4.54
N GLN A 47 11.74 -17.88 4.32
CA GLN A 47 11.63 -16.43 4.51
C GLN A 47 10.64 -15.83 3.52
N ALA A 48 10.74 -16.21 2.27
CA ALA A 48 9.86 -15.71 1.22
C ALA A 48 8.39 -16.05 1.52
N ASP A 49 8.12 -17.28 1.91
CA ASP A 49 6.77 -17.72 2.24
C ASP A 49 6.18 -16.95 3.42
N ALA A 50 7.02 -16.61 4.40
CA ALA A 50 6.58 -15.86 5.57
C ALA A 50 6.38 -14.36 5.27
N ILE A 51 7.20 -13.78 4.41
CA ILE A 51 7.18 -12.35 4.11
C ILE A 51 6.07 -11.99 3.13
N LYS A 52 5.76 -12.86 2.18
CA LYS A 52 4.77 -12.56 1.14
C LYS A 52 3.43 -12.07 1.69
N PRO A 53 2.78 -12.79 2.63
CA PRO A 53 1.50 -12.30 3.16
C PRO A 53 1.64 -11.02 3.98
N LEU A 54 2.79 -10.79 4.60
CA LEU A 54 3.03 -9.56 5.34
C LEU A 54 3.11 -8.35 4.41
N LEU A 55 3.80 -8.47 3.29
CA LEU A 55 3.85 -7.42 2.29
C LEU A 55 2.48 -7.14 1.68
N GLU A 56 1.74 -8.18 1.37
CA GLU A 56 0.40 -8.04 0.83
C GLU A 56 -0.50 -7.26 1.80
N SER A 57 -0.50 -7.65 3.07
CA SER A 57 -1.29 -6.96 4.09
C SER A 57 -0.85 -5.51 4.28
N LYS A 58 0.46 -5.28 4.26
CA LYS A 58 1.02 -3.93 4.37
C LYS A 58 0.50 -3.03 3.26
N TYR A 59 0.62 -3.47 2.01
CA TYR A 59 0.24 -2.63 0.88
C TYR A 59 -1.25 -2.45 0.74
N VAL A 60 -2.04 -3.48 1.06
CA VAL A 60 -3.50 -3.34 1.10
C VAL A 60 -3.89 -2.29 2.15
N GLY A 61 -3.26 -2.34 3.33
CA GLY A 61 -3.49 -1.34 4.38
C GLY A 61 -3.11 0.06 3.95
N ILE A 62 -1.97 0.21 3.28
CA ILE A 62 -1.52 1.50 2.74
C ILE A 62 -2.56 2.05 1.74
N GLY A 63 -3.04 1.20 0.85
CA GLY A 63 -4.04 1.60 -0.14
C GLY A 63 -5.34 2.07 0.51
N GLN A 64 -5.78 1.38 1.54
CA GLN A 64 -6.99 1.77 2.28
C GLN A 64 -6.84 3.14 2.91
N VAL A 65 -5.70 3.42 3.53
CA VAL A 65 -5.44 4.73 4.15
C VAL A 65 -5.45 5.83 3.09
N LYS A 66 -4.82 5.60 1.96
CA LYS A 66 -4.77 6.58 0.87
C LYS A 66 -6.15 6.86 0.28
N ASP A 67 -6.96 5.82 0.11
CA ASP A 67 -8.32 5.97 -0.40
C ASP A 67 -9.20 6.77 0.56
N VAL A 68 -9.12 6.45 1.85
CA VAL A 68 -9.86 7.20 2.87
C VAL A 68 -9.43 8.66 2.88
N TYR A 69 -8.13 8.92 2.78
CA TYR A 69 -7.61 10.29 2.75
C TYR A 69 -8.16 11.06 1.53
N VAL A 70 -8.10 10.47 0.35
CA VAL A 70 -8.57 11.13 -0.88
C VAL A 70 -10.06 11.43 -0.77
N THR A 71 -10.85 10.49 -0.27
CA THR A 71 -12.29 10.66 -0.10
C THR A 71 -12.58 11.78 0.91
N SER A 72 -11.89 11.78 2.05
CA SER A 72 -12.07 12.80 3.09
C SER A 72 -11.67 14.19 2.61
N ALA A 73 -10.56 14.29 1.88
CA ALA A 73 -10.09 15.58 1.37
C ALA A 73 -11.05 16.18 0.34
N LYS A 74 -11.72 15.34 -0.44
CA LYS A 74 -12.72 15.80 -1.40
C LYS A 74 -14.02 16.22 -0.75
N SER A 75 -14.44 15.51 0.28
CA SER A 75 -15.74 15.77 0.92
C SER A 75 -15.70 16.91 1.92
N ASP A 76 -14.53 17.19 2.50
CA ASP A 76 -14.40 18.24 3.51
C ASP A 76 -13.04 18.93 3.41
N ALA A 77 -12.98 19.95 2.58
CA ALA A 77 -11.76 20.70 2.35
C ALA A 77 -11.29 21.46 3.61
N SER A 78 -12.21 21.80 4.52
CA SER A 78 -11.87 22.54 5.74
C SER A 78 -11.08 21.68 6.72
N ASN A 79 -11.24 20.35 6.66
CA ASN A 79 -10.53 19.40 7.52
C ASN A 79 -9.36 18.70 6.82
N LYS A 80 -8.92 19.24 5.70
CA LYS A 80 -7.88 18.62 4.90
C LYS A 80 -6.58 18.37 5.69
N ASN A 81 -6.17 19.36 6.48
CA ASN A 81 -4.93 19.24 7.27
C ASN A 81 -5.04 18.17 8.36
N ALA A 82 -6.20 18.10 9.02
CA ALA A 82 -6.44 17.09 10.03
C ALA A 82 -6.47 15.69 9.40
N SER A 83 -7.12 15.53 8.26
CA SER A 83 -7.17 14.27 7.51
C SER A 83 -5.78 13.85 7.06
N LYS A 84 -4.97 14.79 6.61
CA LYS A 84 -3.60 14.53 6.19
C LYS A 84 -2.76 14.01 7.34
N LYS A 85 -2.85 14.65 8.50
CA LYS A 85 -2.11 14.24 9.69
C LYS A 85 -2.50 12.83 10.12
N THR A 86 -3.80 12.56 10.19
CA THR A 86 -4.32 11.25 10.56
C THR A 86 -3.84 10.17 9.58
N ALA A 87 -3.90 10.44 8.29
CA ALA A 87 -3.46 9.51 7.27
C ALA A 87 -1.96 9.23 7.37
N GLN A 88 -1.15 10.28 7.58
CA GLN A 88 0.30 10.11 7.74
C GLN A 88 0.63 9.28 8.96
N GLU A 89 -0.05 9.49 10.08
CA GLU A 89 0.14 8.70 11.28
C GLU A 89 -0.24 7.24 11.06
N SER A 90 -1.34 7.00 10.33
CA SER A 90 -1.78 5.65 9.99
C SER A 90 -0.77 4.94 9.09
N LEU A 91 -0.22 5.64 8.10
CA LEU A 91 0.80 5.06 7.22
C LEU A 91 2.06 4.70 8.01
N LYS A 92 2.49 5.56 8.92
CA LYS A 92 3.65 5.27 9.77
C LYS A 92 3.42 4.07 10.67
N ALA A 93 2.20 3.96 11.21
CA ALA A 93 1.86 2.83 12.07
C ALA A 93 1.86 1.51 11.30
N ILE A 94 1.30 1.50 10.09
CA ILE A 94 1.30 0.33 9.24
C ILE A 94 2.72 -0.07 8.87
N ASP A 95 3.53 0.90 8.47
CA ASP A 95 4.92 0.68 8.11
C ASP A 95 5.70 0.07 9.27
N ALA A 96 5.60 0.67 10.46
CA ALA A 96 6.30 0.19 11.63
C ALA A 96 5.86 -1.23 12.02
N LYS A 97 4.57 -1.50 11.97
CA LYS A 97 4.02 -2.81 12.32
C LYS A 97 4.58 -3.92 11.44
N TYR A 98 4.48 -3.75 10.13
CA TYR A 98 4.91 -4.80 9.21
C TYR A 98 6.42 -4.87 9.06
N ASN A 99 7.12 -3.76 9.17
CA ASN A 99 8.58 -3.77 9.17
C ASN A 99 9.15 -4.54 10.35
N ALA A 100 8.56 -4.38 11.52
CA ALA A 100 8.98 -5.14 12.70
C ALA A 100 8.82 -6.65 12.48
N GLN A 101 7.69 -7.05 11.90
CA GLN A 101 7.43 -8.47 11.62
C GLN A 101 8.36 -9.02 10.54
N ILE A 102 8.61 -8.24 9.50
CA ILE A 102 9.47 -8.66 8.39
C ILE A 102 10.93 -8.74 8.85
N THR A 103 11.42 -7.74 9.57
CA THR A 103 12.82 -7.76 10.03
C THR A 103 13.08 -8.88 11.02
N ALA A 104 12.07 -9.32 11.77
CA ALA A 104 12.21 -10.46 12.66
C ALA A 104 12.48 -11.78 11.91
N ILE A 105 12.08 -11.85 10.64
CA ILE A 105 12.30 -13.00 9.77
C ILE A 105 13.67 -12.94 9.08
N LEU A 106 14.20 -11.74 8.89
CA LEU A 106 15.42 -11.49 8.14
C LEU A 106 16.67 -11.65 9.01
N THR A 107 17.78 -12.00 8.37
CA THR A 107 19.09 -11.91 9.00
C THR A 107 19.46 -10.44 9.21
N PRO A 108 20.43 -10.13 10.10
CA PRO A 108 20.85 -8.73 10.28
C PRO A 108 21.28 -8.03 9.00
N GLU A 109 21.97 -8.73 8.11
CA GLU A 109 22.39 -8.17 6.83
C GLU A 109 21.21 -7.90 5.90
N GLN A 110 20.29 -8.87 5.83
CA GLN A 110 19.07 -8.68 5.06
C GLN A 110 18.22 -7.54 5.61
N ALA A 111 18.15 -7.40 6.92
CA ALA A 111 17.40 -6.32 7.55
C ALA A 111 17.97 -4.94 7.19
N LYS A 112 19.29 -4.81 7.12
CA LYS A 112 19.95 -3.56 6.68
C LYS A 112 19.59 -3.24 5.23
N ALA A 113 19.65 -4.24 4.37
CA ALA A 113 19.31 -4.06 2.96
C ALA A 113 17.84 -3.72 2.79
N TRP A 114 16.96 -4.36 3.55
CA TRP A 114 15.53 -4.07 3.56
C TRP A 114 15.27 -2.60 3.93
N LYS A 115 15.91 -2.12 4.99
CA LYS A 115 15.78 -0.74 5.42
C LYS A 115 16.22 0.24 4.34
N ARG A 116 17.32 -0.08 3.66
CA ARG A 116 17.86 0.74 2.57
C ARG A 116 16.88 0.81 1.39
N MET A 117 16.31 -0.34 1.01
CA MET A 117 15.33 -0.42 -0.06
C MET A 117 14.13 0.49 0.22
N GLN A 118 13.63 0.46 1.44
CA GLN A 118 12.48 1.27 1.81
C GLN A 118 12.79 2.76 1.77
N LYS A 119 13.97 3.16 2.21
CA LYS A 119 14.35 4.57 2.21
C LYS A 119 14.64 5.11 0.81
N LYS A 120 15.20 4.29 -0.06
CA LYS A 120 15.60 4.72 -1.40
C LYS A 120 14.56 4.38 -2.46
N ASP A 121 14.34 3.10 -2.63
CA ASP A 121 13.58 2.60 -3.78
C ASP A 121 12.08 2.73 -3.59
N TRP A 122 11.62 2.59 -2.36
CA TRP A 122 10.19 2.54 -2.03
C TRP A 122 9.71 3.72 -1.17
N LYS A 123 10.49 4.78 -1.10
CA LYS A 123 10.16 5.95 -0.26
C LYS A 123 8.80 6.56 -0.61
N ASP A 124 8.41 6.49 -1.87
CA ASP A 124 7.17 7.09 -2.33
C ASP A 124 5.93 6.28 -1.94
N ASP A 125 6.12 5.03 -1.52
CA ASP A 125 5.00 4.16 -1.15
C ASP A 125 4.19 4.72 0.04
N LEU A 126 4.83 5.49 0.91
CA LEU A 126 4.20 6.08 2.09
C LEU A 126 3.82 7.54 1.91
N ILE A 127 3.92 8.08 0.70
CA ILE A 127 3.55 9.46 0.43
C ILE A 127 2.07 9.52 0.05
N LEU A 128 1.35 10.45 0.70
CA LEU A 128 -0.05 10.66 0.38
C LEU A 128 -0.19 11.28 -1.01
N PRO A 129 -1.24 10.89 -1.75
CA PRO A 129 -1.51 11.51 -3.04
C PRO A 129 -1.91 12.97 -2.86
N LYS A 130 -1.69 13.76 -3.90
CA LYS A 130 -2.17 15.14 -3.93
C LYS A 130 -3.69 15.11 -4.05
N SER A 131 -4.34 15.93 -3.27
CA SER A 131 -5.80 16.02 -3.27
C SER A 131 -6.29 17.28 -3.98
#